data_5bdc6572c2c3a35f5a777e78d3e4ad64
#
_entry.id   5bdc6572c2c3a35f5a777e78d3e4ad64
#
_cell.length_a   1.000
_cell.length_b   1.000
_cell.length_c   1.000
_cell.angle_alpha   90.00
_cell.angle_beta   90.00
_cell.angle_gamma   90.00
#
_symmetry.space_group_name_H-M   'P 1'
#
loop_
_entity.id
_entity.type
_entity.pdbx_description
1 polymer ?
#
loop_
_entity_poly.entity_id
_entity_poly.type
_entity_poly.pdbx_seq_one_letter_code
_entity_poly.pdbx_strand_id
1 'polypeptide(L)'
;LKPVEEQGYLIVATNTANTDYVNCSETLAKTIKYWHPNARICLLTNHAREPDHLFDHVREFPFPIDEANPYANDWQVFYATPFRETIKLEADMLITSPVDHWWTMLRHRDVVVSTGCRDWKDQRAKSRHYRQVFDANNLPDVYNAITYWRLSKTAQEFFVTVRNIFENWPQYRAMLKFPEAAPSTDVVYAIAATIVGPETCTMPFASYPTIVHMKRHIIAAKRDPWVD
;
A
#
# COMPACT_ATOMS: atom_id res chain seq x y z
N LEU A 1 -0.54 21.04 0.20
CA LEU A 1 -0.80 20.23 -1.00
C LEU A 1 -1.94 20.83 -1.81
N LYS A 2 -1.73 20.99 -3.11
CA LYS A 2 -2.75 21.49 -4.02
C LYS A 2 -3.00 20.41 -5.08
N PRO A 3 -4.12 19.66 -5.02
CA PRO A 3 -4.40 18.61 -5.97
C PRO A 3 -4.61 19.20 -7.36
N VAL A 4 -4.18 18.46 -8.38
CA VAL A 4 -4.36 18.81 -9.80
C VAL A 4 -5.65 18.21 -10.32
N GLU A 5 -6.02 17.02 -9.80
CA GLU A 5 -7.19 16.26 -10.21
C GLU A 5 -7.97 15.72 -9.03
N GLU A 6 -9.23 15.35 -9.25
CA GLU A 6 -10.13 14.94 -8.17
C GLU A 6 -9.77 13.56 -7.63
N GLN A 7 -9.56 12.55 -8.48
CA GLN A 7 -9.26 11.19 -8.06
C GLN A 7 -8.34 10.45 -9.01
N GLY A 8 -7.56 9.50 -8.49
CA GLY A 8 -6.71 8.63 -9.31
C GLY A 8 -5.95 7.57 -8.52
N TYR A 9 -5.31 6.71 -9.28
CA TYR A 9 -4.46 5.65 -8.76
C TYR A 9 -3.01 6.12 -8.67
N LEU A 10 -2.35 5.85 -7.55
CA LEU A 10 -0.93 6.07 -7.37
C LEU A 10 -0.21 4.71 -7.31
N ILE A 11 0.69 4.47 -8.24
CA ILE A 11 1.52 3.28 -8.25
C ILE A 11 2.93 3.67 -7.85
N VAL A 12 3.47 3.00 -6.82
CA VAL A 12 4.84 3.23 -6.36
C VAL A 12 5.74 2.16 -6.95
N ALA A 13 6.75 2.56 -7.72
CA ALA A 13 7.68 1.64 -8.39
C ALA A 13 9.12 2.12 -8.27
N THR A 14 9.88 1.51 -7.36
CA THR A 14 11.31 1.70 -7.22
C THR A 14 12.00 0.37 -7.53
N ASN A 15 12.81 0.35 -8.60
CA ASN A 15 13.53 -0.86 -8.98
C ASN A 15 14.53 -1.28 -7.91
N THR A 16 14.68 -2.59 -7.77
CA THR A 16 15.70 -3.22 -6.93
C THR A 16 16.70 -3.99 -7.81
N ALA A 17 17.78 -4.49 -7.20
CA ALA A 17 18.75 -5.33 -7.93
C ALA A 17 18.12 -6.59 -8.56
N ASN A 18 16.99 -7.06 -8.03
CA ASN A 18 16.37 -8.32 -8.42
C ASN A 18 15.00 -8.17 -9.11
N THR A 19 14.40 -6.98 -9.09
CA THR A 19 13.04 -6.79 -9.60
C THR A 19 12.90 -5.42 -10.27
N ASP A 20 12.40 -5.44 -11.50
CA ASP A 20 12.00 -4.25 -12.25
C ASP A 20 10.54 -3.90 -11.92
N TYR A 21 10.34 -3.14 -10.85
CA TYR A 21 9.01 -2.69 -10.43
C TYR A 21 8.40 -1.67 -11.38
N VAL A 22 9.21 -0.95 -12.16
CA VAL A 22 8.69 -0.03 -13.18
C VAL A 22 7.98 -0.83 -14.28
N ASN A 23 8.57 -1.93 -14.74
CA ASN A 23 7.90 -2.83 -15.69
C ASN A 23 6.66 -3.51 -15.08
N CYS A 24 6.70 -3.89 -13.80
CA CYS A 24 5.52 -4.39 -13.10
C CYS A 24 4.40 -3.33 -13.10
N SER A 25 4.73 -2.07 -12.80
CA SER A 25 3.76 -0.97 -12.76
C SER A 25 3.08 -0.72 -14.12
N GLU A 26 3.78 -0.93 -15.24
CA GLU A 26 3.17 -0.87 -16.58
C GLU A 26 2.10 -1.96 -16.76
N THR A 27 2.40 -3.16 -16.29
CA THR A 27 1.43 -4.27 -16.38
C THR A 27 0.20 -3.98 -15.54
N LEU A 28 0.39 -3.47 -14.31
CA LEU A 28 -0.72 -3.02 -13.46
C LEU A 28 -1.52 -1.90 -14.14
N ALA A 29 -0.85 -0.87 -14.66
CA ALA A 29 -1.51 0.25 -15.34
C ALA A 29 -2.33 -0.20 -16.56
N LYS A 30 -1.82 -1.17 -17.34
CA LYS A 30 -2.57 -1.79 -18.45
C LYS A 30 -3.84 -2.48 -17.95
N THR A 31 -3.79 -3.21 -16.85
CA THR A 31 -4.99 -3.85 -16.29
C THR A 31 -5.99 -2.84 -15.73
N ILE A 32 -5.52 -1.75 -15.11
CA ILE A 32 -6.40 -0.65 -14.69
C ILE A 32 -7.08 -0.02 -15.90
N LYS A 33 -6.32 0.39 -16.92
CA LYS A 33 -6.87 1.03 -18.15
C LYS A 33 -7.78 0.08 -18.93
N TYR A 34 -7.57 -1.22 -18.89
CA TYR A 34 -8.44 -2.21 -19.53
C TYR A 34 -9.86 -2.19 -18.94
N TRP A 35 -9.99 -2.17 -17.62
CA TRP A 35 -11.27 -2.12 -16.94
C TRP A 35 -11.83 -0.70 -16.80
N HIS A 36 -10.97 0.30 -16.73
CA HIS A 36 -11.26 1.70 -16.46
C HIS A 36 -10.49 2.59 -17.43
N PRO A 37 -10.89 2.70 -18.72
CA PRO A 37 -10.13 3.42 -19.75
C PRO A 37 -9.84 4.88 -19.41
N ASN A 38 -10.71 5.52 -18.61
CA ASN A 38 -10.58 6.92 -18.20
C ASN A 38 -9.91 7.09 -16.82
N ALA A 39 -9.42 6.02 -16.21
CA ALA A 39 -8.74 6.10 -14.93
C ALA A 39 -7.48 6.98 -15.04
N ARG A 40 -7.30 7.87 -14.08
CA ARG A 40 -6.09 8.69 -13.96
C ARG A 40 -5.06 7.92 -13.14
N ILE A 41 -3.82 7.83 -13.63
CA ILE A 41 -2.75 7.05 -13.00
C ILE A 41 -1.51 7.92 -12.85
N CYS A 42 -0.98 7.97 -11.63
CA CYS A 42 0.31 8.56 -11.31
C CYS A 42 1.31 7.47 -10.98
N LEU A 43 2.46 7.48 -11.64
CA LEU A 43 3.63 6.69 -11.26
C LEU A 43 4.51 7.52 -10.33
N LEU A 44 4.80 7.00 -9.15
CA LEU A 44 5.82 7.53 -8.23
C LEU A 44 7.06 6.63 -8.34
N THR A 45 8.15 7.19 -8.82
CA THR A 45 9.37 6.43 -9.10
C THR A 45 10.63 7.27 -8.89
N ASN A 46 11.76 6.63 -8.73
CA ASN A 46 13.10 7.25 -8.75
C ASN A 46 13.78 7.12 -10.13
N HIS A 47 13.09 6.61 -11.14
CA HIS A 47 13.60 6.49 -12.50
C HIS A 47 13.08 7.62 -13.38
N ALA A 48 13.98 8.23 -14.16
CA ALA A 48 13.59 9.25 -15.12
C ALA A 48 12.62 8.66 -16.16
N ARG A 49 11.42 9.21 -16.23
CA ARG A 49 10.39 8.83 -17.17
C ARG A 49 9.43 9.99 -17.40
N GLU A 50 8.95 10.13 -18.64
CA GLU A 50 7.91 11.07 -18.99
C GLU A 50 6.52 10.42 -18.89
N PRO A 51 5.45 11.21 -18.65
CA PRO A 51 4.07 10.74 -18.78
C PRO A 51 3.79 10.19 -20.18
N ASP A 52 2.94 9.19 -20.26
CA ASP A 52 2.55 8.52 -21.50
C ASP A 52 1.07 8.08 -21.47
N HIS A 53 0.66 7.21 -22.40
CA HIS A 53 -0.72 6.70 -22.44
C HIS A 53 -1.11 5.79 -21.25
N LEU A 54 -0.15 5.31 -20.48
CA LEU A 54 -0.40 4.51 -19.27
C LEU A 54 -0.42 5.38 -18.02
N PHE A 55 0.51 6.34 -17.93
CA PHE A 55 0.69 7.19 -16.77
C PHE A 55 0.41 8.65 -17.11
N ASP A 56 -0.69 9.16 -16.60
CA ASP A 56 -1.08 10.56 -16.79
C ASP A 56 -0.13 11.53 -16.06
N HIS A 57 0.47 11.04 -14.97
CA HIS A 57 1.48 11.75 -14.20
C HIS A 57 2.65 10.81 -13.88
N VAL A 58 3.86 11.36 -13.91
CA VAL A 58 5.05 10.74 -13.34
C VAL A 58 5.62 11.72 -12.31
N ARG A 59 5.93 11.24 -11.13
CA ARG A 59 6.46 12.03 -10.02
C ARG A 59 7.68 11.35 -9.42
N GLU A 60 8.59 12.17 -8.96
CA GLU A 60 9.69 11.76 -8.07
C GLU A 60 9.27 11.87 -6.61
N PHE A 61 10.01 11.22 -5.74
CA PHE A 61 9.82 11.37 -4.30
C PHE A 61 10.12 12.82 -3.90
N PRO A 62 9.19 13.51 -3.19
CA PRO A 62 9.33 14.93 -2.90
C PRO A 62 10.38 15.26 -1.84
N PHE A 63 10.89 14.26 -1.13
CA PHE A 63 11.93 14.39 -0.11
C PHE A 63 13.06 13.40 -0.37
N PRO A 64 14.25 13.61 0.25
CA PRO A 64 15.35 12.64 0.15
C PRO A 64 14.90 11.22 0.49
N ILE A 65 15.34 10.25 -0.31
CA ILE A 65 15.01 8.84 -0.12
C ILE A 65 16.03 8.16 0.79
N ASP A 66 15.54 7.28 1.65
CA ASP A 66 16.38 6.33 2.38
C ASP A 66 16.64 5.12 1.48
N GLU A 67 17.85 5.03 0.92
CA GLU A 67 18.26 3.92 0.05
C GLU A 67 18.54 2.63 0.84
N ALA A 68 18.91 2.75 2.11
CA ALA A 68 19.20 1.61 2.98
C ALA A 68 17.90 0.89 3.42
N ASN A 69 16.80 1.64 3.56
CA ASN A 69 15.47 1.11 3.87
C ASN A 69 14.42 1.69 2.91
N PRO A 70 14.26 1.13 1.70
CA PRO A 70 13.30 1.66 0.71
C PRO A 70 11.87 1.79 1.23
N TYR A 71 11.45 0.95 2.18
CA TYR A 71 10.13 1.04 2.80
C TYR A 71 9.92 2.32 3.62
N ALA A 72 11.00 2.89 4.17
CA ALA A 72 10.94 4.13 4.95
C ALA A 72 10.51 5.35 4.13
N ASN A 73 10.48 5.25 2.81
CA ASN A 73 10.04 6.32 1.92
C ASN A 73 8.53 6.34 1.67
N ASP A 74 7.80 5.31 2.08
CA ASP A 74 6.39 5.11 1.70
C ASP A 74 5.45 6.23 2.21
N TRP A 75 5.77 6.92 3.32
CA TRP A 75 5.01 8.07 3.80
C TRP A 75 4.97 9.25 2.81
N GLN A 76 5.93 9.31 1.89
CA GLN A 76 6.04 10.39 0.91
C GLN A 76 4.92 10.34 -0.14
N VAL A 77 4.23 9.22 -0.30
CA VAL A 77 3.10 9.03 -1.23
C VAL A 77 2.00 10.08 -1.02
N PHE A 78 1.78 10.49 0.25
CA PHE A 78 0.81 11.52 0.58
C PHE A 78 1.16 12.89 -0.02
N TYR A 79 2.44 13.21 -0.08
CA TYR A 79 2.93 14.48 -0.60
C TYR A 79 3.18 14.45 -2.12
N ALA A 80 3.40 13.26 -2.68
CA ALA A 80 3.67 13.05 -4.10
C ALA A 80 2.39 13.02 -4.95
N THR A 81 1.25 12.60 -4.39
CA THR A 81 0.01 12.41 -5.15
C THR A 81 -0.47 13.71 -5.81
N PRO A 82 -0.87 13.67 -7.10
CA PRO A 82 -1.54 14.80 -7.75
C PRO A 82 -3.05 14.85 -7.50
N PHE A 83 -3.62 13.86 -6.79
CA PHE A 83 -5.05 13.66 -6.63
C PHE A 83 -5.56 14.15 -5.27
N ARG A 84 -6.81 14.61 -5.24
CA ARG A 84 -7.53 14.89 -3.99
C ARG A 84 -7.89 13.58 -3.27
N GLU A 85 -8.36 12.58 -4.03
CA GLU A 85 -8.59 11.23 -3.55
C GLU A 85 -7.64 10.28 -4.26
N THR A 86 -6.95 9.46 -3.50
CA THR A 86 -5.90 8.57 -4.02
C THR A 86 -6.15 7.13 -3.57
N ILE A 87 -6.09 6.19 -4.50
CA ILE A 87 -5.89 4.77 -4.20
C ILE A 87 -4.45 4.42 -4.58
N LYS A 88 -3.61 4.17 -3.56
CA LYS A 88 -2.26 3.64 -3.77
C LYS A 88 -2.34 2.15 -3.99
N LEU A 89 -1.59 1.66 -4.95
CA LEU A 89 -1.42 0.24 -5.28
C LEU A 89 0.07 -0.12 -5.32
N GLU A 90 0.41 -1.33 -4.87
CA GLU A 90 1.75 -1.88 -5.09
C GLU A 90 1.94 -2.24 -6.57
N ALA A 91 3.15 -2.05 -7.10
CA ALA A 91 3.42 -2.20 -8.53
C ALA A 91 3.25 -3.64 -9.06
N ASP A 92 3.43 -4.65 -8.19
CA ASP A 92 3.36 -6.08 -8.52
C ASP A 92 1.95 -6.67 -8.37
N MET A 93 0.91 -5.85 -8.58
CA MET A 93 -0.49 -6.23 -8.54
C MET A 93 -1.10 -6.33 -9.93
N LEU A 94 -2.28 -6.95 -10.01
CA LEU A 94 -3.15 -6.96 -11.20
C LEU A 94 -4.59 -6.64 -10.78
N ILE A 95 -5.28 -5.83 -11.57
CA ILE A 95 -6.72 -5.63 -11.46
C ILE A 95 -7.40 -6.61 -12.42
N THR A 96 -8.17 -7.54 -11.88
CA THR A 96 -8.77 -8.65 -12.63
C THR A 96 -10.25 -8.49 -12.94
N SER A 97 -10.88 -7.42 -12.42
CA SER A 97 -12.29 -7.08 -12.62
C SER A 97 -12.53 -5.58 -12.44
N PRO A 98 -13.70 -5.04 -12.84
CA PRO A 98 -14.04 -3.63 -12.58
C PRO A 98 -14.07 -3.32 -11.08
N VAL A 99 -13.44 -2.19 -10.70
CA VAL A 99 -13.28 -1.77 -9.30
C VAL A 99 -13.81 -0.36 -9.02
N ASP A 100 -14.74 0.15 -9.85
CA ASP A 100 -15.34 1.50 -9.68
C ASP A 100 -15.99 1.67 -8.30
N HIS A 101 -16.56 0.60 -7.78
CA HIS A 101 -17.21 0.58 -6.47
C HIS A 101 -16.23 0.86 -5.31
N TRP A 102 -14.92 0.70 -5.51
CA TRP A 102 -13.93 1.01 -4.47
C TRP A 102 -14.00 2.47 -4.06
N TRP A 103 -14.13 3.39 -5.01
CA TRP A 103 -14.22 4.81 -4.71
C TRP A 103 -15.39 5.12 -3.76
N THR A 104 -16.58 4.55 -4.03
CA THR A 104 -17.75 4.74 -3.18
C THR A 104 -17.55 4.14 -1.79
N MET A 105 -17.02 2.92 -1.72
CA MET A 105 -16.78 2.25 -0.44
C MET A 105 -15.74 2.96 0.43
N LEU A 106 -14.61 3.32 -0.17
CA LEU A 106 -13.45 3.83 0.57
C LEU A 106 -13.69 5.25 1.09
N ARG A 107 -14.53 6.05 0.42
CA ARG A 107 -14.90 7.42 0.83
C ARG A 107 -15.56 7.55 2.20
N HIS A 108 -16.00 6.46 2.80
CA HIS A 108 -16.54 6.48 4.15
C HIS A 108 -15.51 6.82 5.23
N ARG A 109 -14.22 6.83 4.85
CA ARG A 109 -13.10 7.21 5.73
C ARG A 109 -12.17 8.19 5.02
N ASP A 110 -11.41 8.94 5.79
CA ASP A 110 -10.36 9.81 5.25
C ASP A 110 -9.11 9.05 4.86
N VAL A 111 -8.85 7.93 5.55
CA VAL A 111 -7.79 6.97 5.26
C VAL A 111 -8.37 5.57 5.38
N VAL A 112 -7.99 4.70 4.46
CA VAL A 112 -8.29 3.27 4.55
C VAL A 112 -7.03 2.48 4.21
N VAL A 113 -6.54 1.71 5.17
CA VAL A 113 -5.50 0.71 4.94
C VAL A 113 -6.12 -0.66 4.80
N SER A 114 -5.66 -1.46 3.84
CA SER A 114 -6.22 -2.78 3.62
C SER A 114 -5.83 -3.77 4.72
N THR A 115 -6.78 -4.64 5.09
CA THR A 115 -6.60 -5.68 6.10
C THR A 115 -7.12 -7.02 5.59
N GLY A 116 -6.69 -8.12 6.21
CA GLY A 116 -7.28 -9.43 5.97
C GLY A 116 -6.98 -10.01 4.59
N CYS A 117 -5.73 -9.94 4.14
CA CYS A 117 -5.27 -10.57 2.90
C CYS A 117 -5.62 -12.07 2.84
N ARG A 118 -6.04 -12.53 1.66
CA ARG A 118 -6.42 -13.92 1.41
C ARG A 118 -5.50 -14.56 0.38
N ASP A 119 -5.38 -15.87 0.45
CA ASP A 119 -4.77 -16.65 -0.61
C ASP A 119 -5.78 -16.93 -1.76
N TRP A 120 -5.30 -17.56 -2.81
CA TRP A 120 -6.11 -17.90 -3.98
C TRP A 120 -7.23 -18.92 -3.70
N LYS A 121 -7.21 -19.60 -2.55
CA LYS A 121 -8.28 -20.47 -2.04
C LYS A 121 -9.28 -19.74 -1.15
N ASP A 122 -9.23 -18.41 -1.14
CA ASP A 122 -10.03 -17.56 -0.26
C ASP A 122 -9.80 -17.80 1.24
N GLN A 123 -8.65 -18.38 1.60
CA GLN A 123 -8.26 -18.59 2.98
C GLN A 123 -7.49 -17.38 3.48
N ARG A 124 -7.79 -16.89 4.70
CA ARG A 124 -6.98 -15.86 5.32
C ARG A 124 -5.53 -16.31 5.38
N ALA A 125 -4.64 -15.43 4.95
CA ALA A 125 -3.21 -15.61 5.15
C ALA A 125 -2.97 -15.77 6.66
N LYS A 126 -2.77 -17.00 7.10
CA LYS A 126 -2.56 -17.30 8.52
C LYS A 126 -1.25 -16.71 8.97
N SER A 127 -1.26 -16.20 10.19
CA SER A 127 -0.13 -15.61 10.85
C SER A 127 1.13 -16.45 10.68
N ARG A 128 2.07 -15.94 9.95
CA ARG A 128 3.43 -16.39 10.01
C ARG A 128 4.19 -15.50 10.97
N HIS A 129 5.40 -15.88 11.19
CA HIS A 129 6.33 -15.36 12.17
C HIS A 129 6.09 -13.88 12.58
N TYR A 130 6.07 -12.93 11.69
CA TYR A 130 5.84 -11.53 12.03
C TYR A 130 4.36 -11.20 12.36
N ARG A 131 3.38 -11.96 11.87
CA ARG A 131 1.96 -11.76 12.18
C ARG A 131 1.61 -12.14 13.62
N GLN A 132 2.36 -13.05 14.25
CA GLN A 132 2.18 -13.36 15.68
C GLN A 132 2.40 -12.12 16.55
N VAL A 133 3.30 -11.22 16.13
CA VAL A 133 3.54 -9.96 16.85
C VAL A 133 2.38 -8.99 16.68
N PHE A 134 1.67 -9.03 15.54
CA PHE A 134 0.42 -8.27 15.35
C PHE A 134 -0.64 -8.72 16.36
N ASP A 135 -0.88 -10.04 16.46
CA ASP A 135 -1.85 -10.59 17.39
C ASP A 135 -1.48 -10.29 18.85
N ALA A 136 -0.20 -10.45 19.20
CA ALA A 136 0.31 -10.18 20.55
C ALA A 136 0.18 -8.71 20.99
N ASN A 137 0.12 -7.79 20.04
CA ASN A 137 0.00 -6.34 20.28
C ASN A 137 -1.36 -5.75 19.89
N ASN A 138 -2.35 -6.59 19.56
CA ASN A 138 -3.67 -6.18 19.07
C ASN A 138 -3.59 -5.21 17.87
N LEU A 139 -2.59 -5.36 17.01
CA LEU A 139 -2.48 -4.56 15.80
C LEU A 139 -3.48 -5.07 14.75
N PRO A 140 -4.10 -4.18 13.96
CA PRO A 140 -4.93 -4.59 12.84
C PRO A 140 -4.09 -5.40 11.84
N ASP A 141 -4.68 -6.43 11.23
CA ASP A 141 -4.02 -7.32 10.26
C ASP A 141 -3.81 -6.61 8.91
N VAL A 142 -3.02 -5.53 8.93
CA VAL A 142 -2.74 -4.71 7.77
C VAL A 142 -1.90 -5.47 6.76
N TYR A 143 -2.29 -5.36 5.50
CA TYR A 143 -1.50 -5.72 4.34
C TYR A 143 -1.52 -4.53 3.37
N ASN A 144 -0.40 -3.80 3.27
CA ASN A 144 -0.32 -2.49 2.62
C ASN A 144 -0.31 -2.54 1.08
N ALA A 145 -1.08 -3.46 0.49
CA ALA A 145 -1.22 -3.56 -0.96
C ALA A 145 -2.12 -2.47 -1.55
N ILE A 146 -3.16 -2.10 -0.80
CA ILE A 146 -4.09 -1.02 -1.17
C ILE A 146 -4.20 -0.06 0.00
N THR A 147 -3.96 1.21 -0.27
CA THR A 147 -4.20 2.28 0.70
C THR A 147 -4.96 3.39 0.01
N TYR A 148 -6.09 3.78 0.58
CA TYR A 148 -6.87 4.93 0.13
C TYR A 148 -6.68 6.11 1.09
N TRP A 149 -6.65 7.30 0.55
CA TRP A 149 -6.84 8.53 1.32
C TRP A 149 -7.47 9.63 0.47
N ARG A 150 -8.15 10.55 1.14
CA ARG A 150 -8.45 11.87 0.61
C ARG A 150 -7.62 12.92 1.34
N LEU A 151 -7.26 14.00 0.66
CA LEU A 151 -6.50 15.10 1.27
C LEU A 151 -7.31 15.71 2.41
N SER A 152 -6.94 15.38 3.64
CA SER A 152 -7.57 15.81 4.87
C SER A 152 -6.54 15.93 6.00
N LYS A 153 -6.96 16.54 7.11
CA LYS A 153 -6.12 16.61 8.32
C LYS A 153 -5.83 15.21 8.88
N THR A 154 -6.83 14.34 8.90
CA THR A 154 -6.68 12.95 9.36
C THR A 154 -5.67 12.17 8.51
N ALA A 155 -5.74 12.30 7.19
CA ALA A 155 -4.78 11.66 6.30
C ALA A 155 -3.36 12.21 6.52
N GLN A 156 -3.21 13.52 6.67
CA GLN A 156 -1.92 14.12 7.00
C GLN A 156 -1.36 13.59 8.32
N GLU A 157 -2.17 13.51 9.35
CA GLU A 157 -1.79 12.97 10.67
C GLU A 157 -1.35 11.52 10.56
N PHE A 158 -2.08 10.71 9.78
CA PHE A 158 -1.72 9.31 9.54
C PHE A 158 -0.32 9.19 8.90
N PHE A 159 -0.06 9.90 7.80
CA PHE A 159 1.23 9.81 7.11
C PHE A 159 2.39 10.46 7.88
N VAL A 160 2.13 11.48 8.69
CA VAL A 160 3.12 12.02 9.66
C VAL A 160 3.44 10.95 10.71
N THR A 161 2.44 10.22 11.18
CA THR A 161 2.63 9.11 12.13
C THR A 161 3.43 7.97 11.49
N VAL A 162 3.13 7.58 10.24
CA VAL A 162 3.91 6.60 9.47
C VAL A 162 5.39 7.01 9.41
N ARG A 163 5.67 8.25 9.05
CA ARG A 163 7.03 8.80 9.03
C ARG A 163 7.70 8.69 10.40
N ASN A 164 7.03 9.15 11.45
CA ASN A 164 7.55 9.13 12.82
C ASN A 164 7.92 7.71 13.27
N ILE A 165 7.11 6.69 12.94
CA ILE A 165 7.39 5.30 13.28
C ILE A 165 8.65 4.80 12.57
N PHE A 166 8.83 5.10 11.28
CA PHE A 166 10.06 4.75 10.57
C PHE A 166 11.30 5.41 11.19
N GLU A 167 11.23 6.71 11.47
CA GLU A 167 12.34 7.48 12.05
C GLU A 167 12.70 7.02 13.48
N ASN A 168 11.74 6.48 14.22
CA ASN A 168 11.91 6.01 15.59
C ASN A 168 11.74 4.48 15.74
N TRP A 169 11.98 3.73 14.66
CA TRP A 169 11.77 2.28 14.68
C TRP A 169 12.42 1.53 15.86
N PRO A 170 13.65 1.83 16.29
CA PRO A 170 14.25 1.13 17.43
C PRO A 170 13.40 1.15 18.70
N GLN A 171 12.72 2.26 18.98
CA GLN A 171 11.83 2.42 20.14
C GLN A 171 10.55 1.58 19.98
N TYR A 172 9.88 1.67 18.82
CA TYR A 172 8.68 0.87 18.54
C TYR A 172 8.99 -0.62 18.54
N ARG A 173 10.12 -1.01 17.93
CA ARG A 173 10.61 -2.39 17.92
C ARG A 173 10.79 -2.94 19.34
N ALA A 174 11.45 -2.19 20.21
CA ALA A 174 11.71 -2.60 21.59
C ALA A 174 10.38 -2.72 22.37
N MET A 175 9.51 -1.73 22.26
CA MET A 175 8.21 -1.67 22.97
C MET A 175 7.29 -2.83 22.54
N LEU A 176 7.19 -3.10 21.26
CA LEU A 176 6.27 -4.11 20.69
C LEU A 176 6.92 -5.47 20.48
N LYS A 177 8.23 -5.60 20.81
CA LYS A 177 9.02 -6.84 20.70
C LYS A 177 9.08 -7.43 19.29
N PHE A 178 9.21 -6.55 18.27
CA PHE A 178 9.41 -7.01 16.89
C PHE A 178 10.82 -7.58 16.71
N PRO A 179 10.96 -8.76 16.08
CA PRO A 179 12.26 -9.38 15.83
C PRO A 179 13.05 -8.68 14.72
N GLU A 180 12.37 -8.12 13.71
CA GLU A 180 12.98 -7.55 12.52
C GLU A 180 13.76 -6.26 12.82
N ALA A 181 14.98 -6.16 12.27
CA ALA A 181 15.84 -4.98 12.43
C ALA A 181 15.26 -3.75 11.71
N ALA A 182 14.65 -3.95 10.55
CA ALA A 182 13.94 -2.93 9.78
C ALA A 182 12.46 -3.29 9.64
N PRO A 183 11.52 -2.33 9.74
CA PRO A 183 10.11 -2.60 9.63
C PRO A 183 9.68 -2.75 8.18
N SER A 184 8.65 -3.58 7.93
CA SER A 184 7.88 -3.53 6.70
C SER A 184 6.82 -2.42 6.76
N THR A 185 6.32 -2.01 5.60
CA THR A 185 5.19 -1.08 5.51
C THR A 185 3.96 -1.60 6.24
N ASP A 186 3.66 -2.90 6.16
CA ASP A 186 2.55 -3.54 6.88
C ASP A 186 2.57 -3.24 8.37
N VAL A 187 3.74 -3.44 9.00
CA VAL A 187 3.96 -3.22 10.42
C VAL A 187 3.76 -1.74 10.78
N VAL A 188 4.40 -0.86 10.03
CA VAL A 188 4.35 0.58 10.31
C VAL A 188 2.94 1.14 10.14
N TYR A 189 2.23 0.71 9.09
CA TYR A 189 0.85 1.13 8.85
C TYR A 189 -0.12 0.57 9.90
N ALA A 190 0.11 -0.66 10.39
CA ALA A 190 -0.69 -1.22 11.49
C ALA A 190 -0.51 -0.44 12.79
N ILE A 191 0.72 -0.04 13.12
CA ILE A 191 1.01 0.78 14.30
C ILE A 191 0.40 2.18 14.11
N ALA A 192 0.57 2.80 12.93
CA ALA A 192 0.01 4.12 12.64
C ALA A 192 -1.53 4.10 12.74
N ALA A 193 -2.18 3.08 12.18
CA ALA A 193 -3.63 2.91 12.30
C ALA A 193 -4.07 2.74 13.77
N THR A 194 -3.28 2.06 14.59
CA THR A 194 -3.56 1.92 16.02
C THR A 194 -3.44 3.25 16.76
N ILE A 195 -2.46 4.09 16.41
CA ILE A 195 -2.23 5.39 17.05
C ILE A 195 -3.32 6.41 16.65
N VAL A 196 -3.67 6.46 15.36
CA VAL A 196 -4.68 7.40 14.84
C VAL A 196 -6.12 6.95 15.17
N GLY A 197 -6.31 5.66 15.39
CA GLY A 197 -7.59 5.00 15.67
C GLY A 197 -7.93 3.99 14.57
N PRO A 198 -7.94 2.70 14.87
CA PRO A 198 -8.19 1.67 13.87
C PRO A 198 -9.56 1.81 13.21
N GLU A 199 -10.59 2.26 13.94
CA GLU A 199 -11.92 2.56 13.42
C GLU A 199 -11.92 3.73 12.42
N THR A 200 -10.90 4.59 12.46
CA THR A 200 -10.72 5.71 11.54
C THR A 200 -9.99 5.30 10.25
N CYS A 201 -9.09 4.32 10.35
CA CYS A 201 -8.17 3.94 9.28
C CYS A 201 -8.44 2.57 8.67
N THR A 202 -9.41 1.80 9.18
CA THR A 202 -9.78 0.49 8.65
C THR A 202 -11.26 0.42 8.36
N MET A 203 -11.65 -0.51 7.48
CA MET A 203 -13.06 -0.78 7.17
C MET A 203 -13.45 -2.15 7.73
N PRO A 204 -14.74 -2.39 8.03
CA PRO A 204 -15.22 -3.74 8.33
C PRO A 204 -14.88 -4.69 7.19
N PHE A 205 -14.48 -5.91 7.53
CA PHE A 205 -14.00 -6.93 6.58
C PHE A 205 -14.92 -7.13 5.35
N ALA A 206 -16.25 -7.11 5.55
CA ALA A 206 -17.23 -7.26 4.47
C ALA A 206 -17.23 -6.10 3.45
N SER A 207 -16.59 -4.97 3.78
CA SER A 207 -16.55 -3.76 2.94
C SER A 207 -15.24 -3.62 2.18
N TYR A 208 -14.34 -4.60 2.26
CA TYR A 208 -13.01 -4.52 1.66
C TYR A 208 -12.94 -5.09 0.26
N PRO A 209 -12.13 -4.46 -0.63
CA PRO A 209 -11.68 -5.13 -1.83
C PRO A 209 -10.98 -6.42 -1.46
N THR A 210 -11.32 -7.53 -2.10
CA THR A 210 -10.63 -8.80 -1.88
C THR A 210 -9.24 -8.73 -2.48
N ILE A 211 -8.21 -8.88 -1.64
CA ILE A 211 -6.82 -8.99 -2.07
C ILE A 211 -6.44 -10.46 -2.05
N VAL A 212 -6.09 -11.00 -3.20
CA VAL A 212 -5.56 -12.34 -3.34
C VAL A 212 -4.04 -12.26 -3.42
N HIS A 213 -3.38 -12.83 -2.43
CA HIS A 213 -1.93 -12.87 -2.37
C HIS A 213 -1.40 -14.15 -3.00
N MET A 214 -0.52 -14.00 -3.99
CA MET A 214 0.01 -15.11 -4.78
C MET A 214 1.45 -15.50 -4.38
N LYS A 215 2.09 -14.77 -3.45
CA LYS A 215 3.49 -15.04 -3.05
C LYS A 215 3.58 -16.27 -2.16
N ARG A 216 4.51 -17.18 -2.47
CA ARG A 216 4.72 -18.48 -1.81
C ARG A 216 4.86 -18.43 -0.29
N HIS A 217 5.52 -17.42 0.24
CA HIS A 217 5.82 -17.32 1.66
C HIS A 217 4.62 -16.95 2.55
N ILE A 218 3.51 -16.55 1.95
CA ILE A 218 2.25 -16.27 2.66
C ILE A 218 1.31 -17.47 2.56
N ILE A 219 1.41 -18.24 1.51
CA ILE A 219 0.66 -19.46 1.30
C ILE A 219 1.30 -20.58 2.12
N ALA A 220 0.50 -21.44 2.77
CA ALA A 220 1.00 -22.54 3.58
C ALA A 220 2.01 -23.41 2.80
N ALA A 221 2.98 -23.98 3.50
CA ALA A 221 4.18 -24.65 3.00
C ALA A 221 4.01 -25.79 1.98
N LYS A 222 2.82 -26.02 1.43
CA LYS A 222 2.60 -26.96 0.33
C LYS A 222 2.75 -26.23 -1.00
N ARG A 223 3.54 -26.82 -1.87
CA ARG A 223 3.74 -26.38 -3.25
C ARG A 223 2.41 -26.39 -3.98
N ASP A 224 1.98 -25.24 -4.46
CA ASP A 224 0.74 -25.13 -5.22
C ASP A 224 1.03 -25.38 -6.70
N PRO A 225 0.18 -26.17 -7.42
CA PRO A 225 0.46 -26.62 -8.79
C PRO A 225 0.66 -25.50 -9.82
N TRP A 226 0.18 -24.30 -9.54
CA TRP A 226 0.33 -23.12 -10.44
C TRP A 226 1.61 -22.32 -10.19
N VAL A 227 2.46 -22.77 -9.28
CA VAL A 227 3.71 -22.09 -8.91
C VAL A 227 4.92 -22.69 -9.64
N ASP A 228 4.73 -23.76 -10.37
CA ASP A 228 5.67 -24.35 -11.28
C ASP A 228 5.38 -23.86 -12.69
#